data_bcf74b1d2ac9e5af06f9cf48233b8be3
#
_entry.id   bcf74b1d2ac9e5af06f9cf48233b8be3
#
_cell.length_a   1.000
_cell.length_b   1.000
_cell.length_c   1.000
_cell.angle_alpha   90.00
_cell.angle_beta   90.00
_cell.angle_gamma   90.00
#
_symmetry.space_group_name_H-M   'P 1'
#
loop_
_entity.id
_entity.type
_entity.pdbx_description
1 polymer ?
#
loop_
_entity_poly.entity_id
_entity_poly.type
_entity_poly.pdbx_seq_one_letter_code
_entity_poly.pdbx_strand_id
1 'polypeptide(L)'
;MTSWDIKPSGVSGVLKKTATAAEAMSKAGTAMQESLKSAATSAGTISGPYCGEAPIGPVGGALGEFMQHKAQELGYIAVRTEHSLNGAYDATTEYAKGDLDMAANKQKQAVKEPVINDKGQEIGPDGKPIEKPGTTPGDKAGAAK
;
A
#
# COMPACT_ATOMS: atom_id res chain seq x y z
N MET A 1 -25.91 -29.46 6.58
CA MET A 1 -24.63 -28.76 6.23
C MET A 1 -24.89 -28.05 4.92
N THR A 2 -24.89 -26.73 4.93
CA THR A 2 -24.99 -25.93 3.71
C THR A 2 -23.68 -26.08 2.96
N SER A 3 -23.67 -26.83 1.89
CA SER A 3 -22.54 -26.97 0.98
C SER A 3 -22.40 -25.65 0.21
N TRP A 4 -21.36 -24.89 0.48
CA TRP A 4 -21.01 -23.73 -0.33
C TRP A 4 -20.24 -24.23 -1.55
N ASP A 5 -20.82 -24.07 -2.72
CA ASP A 5 -20.15 -24.39 -3.99
C ASP A 5 -19.44 -23.12 -4.49
N ILE A 6 -18.12 -23.06 -4.27
CA ILE A 6 -17.28 -21.97 -4.75
C ILE A 6 -16.75 -22.36 -6.12
N LYS A 7 -17.01 -21.53 -7.13
CA LYS A 7 -16.42 -21.67 -8.47
C LYS A 7 -15.06 -20.97 -8.54
N PRO A 8 -13.92 -21.69 -8.54
CA PRO A 8 -12.58 -21.10 -8.53
C PRO A 8 -12.34 -20.11 -9.69
N SER A 9 -12.93 -20.38 -10.86
CA SER A 9 -12.84 -19.48 -12.02
C SER A 9 -13.55 -18.14 -11.78
N GLY A 10 -14.68 -18.14 -11.07
CA GLY A 10 -15.39 -16.94 -10.68
C GLY A 10 -14.57 -16.09 -9.70
N VAL A 11 -13.98 -16.74 -8.68
CA VAL A 11 -13.08 -16.08 -7.72
C VAL A 11 -11.88 -15.46 -8.44
N SER A 12 -11.21 -16.21 -9.33
CA SER A 12 -10.09 -15.70 -10.12
C SER A 12 -10.48 -14.47 -10.95
N GLY A 13 -11.67 -14.44 -11.52
CA GLY A 13 -12.17 -13.27 -12.27
C GLY A 13 -12.34 -12.03 -11.38
N VAL A 14 -12.89 -12.21 -10.17
CA VAL A 14 -13.02 -11.11 -9.19
C VAL A 14 -11.65 -10.63 -8.73
N LEU A 15 -10.75 -11.54 -8.36
CA LEU A 15 -9.40 -11.19 -7.91
C LEU A 15 -8.63 -10.38 -8.95
N LYS A 16 -8.70 -10.75 -10.24
CA LYS A 16 -8.09 -9.97 -11.34
C LYS A 16 -8.63 -8.54 -11.41
N LYS A 17 -9.95 -8.38 -11.35
CA LYS A 17 -10.58 -7.04 -11.38
C LYS A 17 -10.17 -6.20 -10.17
N THR A 18 -10.13 -6.80 -9.00
CA THR A 18 -9.71 -6.11 -7.77
C THR A 18 -8.23 -5.73 -7.82
N ALA A 19 -7.36 -6.61 -8.32
CA ALA A 19 -5.93 -6.31 -8.52
C ALA A 19 -5.74 -5.12 -9.47
N THR A 20 -6.45 -5.09 -10.60
CA THR A 20 -6.40 -3.95 -11.54
C THR A 20 -6.86 -2.64 -10.87
N ALA A 21 -7.92 -2.69 -10.06
CA ALA A 21 -8.37 -1.51 -9.32
C ALA A 21 -7.33 -1.06 -8.26
N ALA A 22 -6.69 -2.01 -7.57
CA ALA A 22 -5.63 -1.73 -6.61
C ALA A 22 -4.39 -1.08 -7.27
N GLU A 23 -4.01 -1.54 -8.47
CA GLU A 23 -2.93 -0.92 -9.25
C GLU A 23 -3.29 0.51 -9.66
N ALA A 24 -4.52 0.76 -10.10
CA ALA A 24 -4.97 2.10 -10.45
C ALA A 24 -4.95 3.03 -9.22
N MET A 25 -5.38 2.54 -8.06
CA MET A 25 -5.32 3.28 -6.79
C MET A 25 -3.87 3.59 -6.40
N SER A 26 -2.95 2.64 -6.54
CA SER A 26 -1.52 2.85 -6.27
C SER A 26 -0.93 3.95 -7.15
N LYS A 27 -1.22 3.92 -8.46
CA LYS A 27 -0.78 4.97 -9.41
C LYS A 27 -1.36 6.35 -9.03
N ALA A 28 -2.64 6.42 -8.69
CA ALA A 28 -3.28 7.65 -8.24
C ALA A 28 -2.66 8.18 -6.94
N GLY A 29 -2.32 7.29 -5.99
CA GLY A 29 -1.64 7.64 -4.75
C GLY A 29 -0.25 8.24 -5.00
N THR A 30 0.53 7.66 -5.91
CA THR A 30 1.84 8.19 -6.31
C THR A 30 1.71 9.58 -6.96
N ALA A 31 0.80 9.74 -7.90
CA ALA A 31 0.55 11.03 -8.56
C ALA A 31 0.08 12.11 -7.56
N MET A 32 -0.74 11.73 -6.59
CA MET A 32 -1.16 12.63 -5.51
C MET A 32 0.05 13.06 -4.66
N GLN A 33 0.94 12.14 -4.27
CA GLN A 33 2.15 12.49 -3.51
C GLN A 33 3.05 13.47 -4.26
N GLU A 34 3.26 13.27 -5.55
CA GLU A 34 4.05 14.16 -6.40
C GLU A 34 3.41 15.56 -6.49
N SER A 35 2.09 15.61 -6.70
CA SER A 35 1.34 16.86 -6.76
C SER A 35 1.39 17.63 -5.45
N LEU A 36 1.23 16.94 -4.31
CA LEU A 36 1.29 17.53 -2.98
C LEU A 36 2.70 18.03 -2.64
N LYS A 37 3.74 17.29 -3.04
CA LYS A 37 5.13 17.74 -2.90
C LYS A 37 5.39 19.03 -3.69
N SER A 38 4.93 19.09 -4.94
CA SER A 38 5.03 20.28 -5.78
C SER A 38 4.27 21.46 -5.16
N ALA A 39 3.04 21.21 -4.67
CA ALA A 39 2.24 22.25 -4.00
C ALA A 39 2.90 22.75 -2.71
N ALA A 40 3.47 21.87 -1.90
CA ALA A 40 4.19 22.24 -0.68
C ALA A 40 5.43 23.12 -0.98
N THR A 41 6.17 22.77 -2.02
CA THR A 41 7.33 23.56 -2.49
C THR A 41 6.88 24.94 -2.96
N SER A 42 5.81 25.03 -3.74
CA SER A 42 5.27 26.30 -4.24
C SER A 42 4.68 27.17 -3.12
N ALA A 43 4.07 26.57 -2.11
CA ALA A 43 3.49 27.26 -0.96
C ALA A 43 4.56 27.76 0.05
N GLY A 44 5.77 27.17 -0.01
CA GLY A 44 6.89 27.55 0.87
C GLY A 44 7.74 28.71 0.36
N THR A 45 7.57 29.12 -0.90
CA THR A 45 8.41 30.16 -1.52
C THR A 45 7.81 31.58 -1.33
N ILE A 46 7.70 32.05 -0.09
CA ILE A 46 7.64 33.49 0.17
C ILE A 46 9.06 33.95 0.48
N SER A 47 9.85 34.12 -0.57
CA SER A 47 11.17 34.79 -0.47
C SER A 47 10.98 36.28 -0.81
N GLY A 48 11.20 37.12 0.17
CA GLY A 48 11.23 38.57 -0.02
C GLY A 48 12.45 39.17 0.67
N PRO A 49 12.93 40.32 0.21
CA PRO A 49 14.12 40.93 0.76
C PRO A 49 14.01 41.32 2.25
N TYR A 50 12.84 41.20 2.83
CA TYR A 50 12.54 41.53 4.23
C TYR A 50 12.12 40.33 5.11
N CYS A 51 11.96 39.13 4.52
CA CYS A 51 11.38 37.97 5.24
C CYS A 51 12.39 36.89 5.64
N GLY A 52 13.66 37.02 5.28
CA GLY A 52 14.64 35.96 5.50
C GLY A 52 14.32 34.69 4.73
N GLU A 53 15.23 33.73 4.64
CA GLU A 53 14.96 32.38 4.16
C GLU A 53 14.25 31.58 5.26
N ALA A 54 12.92 31.60 5.27
CA ALA A 54 12.17 30.58 5.99
C ALA A 54 12.07 29.34 5.07
N PRO A 55 12.72 28.22 5.42
CA PRO A 55 12.80 27.05 4.53
C PRO A 55 11.43 26.42 4.25
N ILE A 56 10.43 26.65 5.10
CA ILE A 56 9.07 26.14 4.93
C ILE A 56 8.09 27.14 5.53
N GLY A 57 7.20 27.71 4.69
CA GLY A 57 6.10 28.55 5.17
C GLY A 57 5.03 27.75 5.92
N PRO A 58 4.16 28.41 6.69
CA PRO A 58 3.13 27.74 7.50
C PRO A 58 2.17 26.85 6.66
N VAL A 59 1.87 27.25 5.45
CA VAL A 59 1.05 26.47 4.51
C VAL A 59 1.80 25.22 4.04
N GLY A 60 3.08 25.33 3.73
CA GLY A 60 3.91 24.19 3.37
C GLY A 60 4.06 23.20 4.53
N GLY A 61 4.20 23.68 5.76
CA GLY A 61 4.23 22.86 6.97
C GLY A 61 2.93 22.08 7.18
N ALA A 62 1.78 22.77 7.13
CA ALA A 62 0.47 22.13 7.25
C ALA A 62 0.21 21.08 6.15
N LEU A 63 0.66 21.35 4.92
CA LEU A 63 0.55 20.41 3.82
C LEU A 63 1.44 19.18 4.03
N GLY A 64 2.63 19.37 4.61
CA GLY A 64 3.53 18.29 4.99
C GLY A 64 2.92 17.35 6.04
N GLU A 65 2.32 17.89 7.10
CA GLU A 65 1.59 17.11 8.12
C GLU A 65 0.40 16.36 7.51
N PHE A 66 -0.37 17.01 6.65
CA PHE A 66 -1.47 16.35 5.93
C PHE A 66 -0.96 15.17 5.10
N MET A 67 0.15 15.34 4.36
CA MET A 67 0.76 14.28 3.57
C MET A 67 1.19 13.10 4.43
N GLN A 68 1.81 13.35 5.58
CA GLN A 68 2.27 12.30 6.50
C GLN A 68 1.08 11.48 7.01
N HIS A 69 0.00 12.14 7.47
CA HIS A 69 -1.22 11.46 7.89
C HIS A 69 -1.84 10.61 6.78
N LYS A 70 -1.94 11.17 5.57
CA LYS A 70 -2.54 10.44 4.44
C LYS A 70 -1.66 9.31 3.92
N ALA A 71 -0.35 9.41 4.02
CA ALA A 71 0.56 8.32 3.66
C ALA A 71 0.31 7.07 4.52
N GLN A 72 0.09 7.23 5.83
CA GLN A 72 -0.22 6.13 6.73
C GLN A 72 -1.56 5.47 6.38
N GLU A 73 -2.63 6.27 6.18
CA GLU A 73 -3.95 5.75 5.79
C GLU A 73 -3.91 4.99 4.45
N LEU A 74 -3.24 5.56 3.45
CA LEU A 74 -3.09 4.94 2.13
C LEU A 74 -2.24 3.66 2.21
N GLY A 75 -1.19 3.67 3.02
CA GLY A 75 -0.37 2.48 3.30
C GLY A 75 -1.21 1.36 3.91
N TYR A 76 -2.04 1.69 4.91
CA TYR A 76 -2.95 0.72 5.52
C TYR A 76 -3.91 0.10 4.50
N ILE A 77 -4.54 0.93 3.66
CA ILE A 77 -5.47 0.45 2.63
C ILE A 77 -4.75 -0.47 1.63
N ALA A 78 -3.54 -0.09 1.19
CA ALA A 78 -2.76 -0.87 0.24
C ALA A 78 -2.39 -2.25 0.80
N VAL A 79 -1.85 -2.31 2.01
CA VAL A 79 -1.46 -3.56 2.68
C VAL A 79 -2.68 -4.43 2.97
N ARG A 80 -3.77 -3.82 3.44
CA ARG A 80 -5.02 -4.53 3.71
C ARG A 80 -5.62 -5.15 2.45
N THR A 81 -5.57 -4.43 1.33
CA THR A 81 -6.02 -4.93 0.02
C THR A 81 -5.17 -6.10 -0.44
N GLU A 82 -3.84 -5.99 -0.31
CA GLU A 82 -2.90 -7.06 -0.66
C GLU A 82 -3.16 -8.33 0.18
N HIS A 83 -3.30 -8.21 1.50
CA HIS A 83 -3.62 -9.34 2.38
C HIS A 83 -4.95 -10.01 1.98
N SER A 84 -5.96 -9.21 1.65
CA SER A 84 -7.26 -9.72 1.23
C SER A 84 -7.19 -10.47 -0.10
N LEU A 85 -6.45 -9.94 -1.09
CA LEU A 85 -6.25 -10.57 -2.39
C LEU A 85 -5.48 -11.89 -2.27
N ASN A 86 -4.35 -11.87 -1.57
CA ASN A 86 -3.51 -13.04 -1.37
C ASN A 86 -4.23 -14.12 -0.56
N GLY A 87 -4.91 -13.72 0.52
CA GLY A 87 -5.66 -14.65 1.34
C GLY A 87 -6.83 -15.29 0.62
N ALA A 88 -7.55 -14.55 -0.23
CA ALA A 88 -8.62 -15.10 -1.04
C ALA A 88 -8.08 -16.05 -2.12
N TYR A 89 -6.93 -15.73 -2.73
CA TYR A 89 -6.26 -16.61 -3.68
C TYR A 89 -5.81 -17.91 -3.01
N ASP A 90 -5.09 -17.81 -1.90
CA ASP A 90 -4.59 -18.96 -1.15
C ASP A 90 -5.72 -19.85 -0.66
N ALA A 91 -6.75 -19.25 -0.04
CA ALA A 91 -7.91 -19.99 0.45
C ALA A 91 -8.65 -20.72 -0.68
N THR A 92 -8.81 -20.09 -1.86
CA THR A 92 -9.44 -20.72 -3.01
C THR A 92 -8.60 -21.87 -3.54
N THR A 93 -7.27 -21.74 -3.50
CA THR A 93 -6.34 -22.80 -3.92
C THR A 93 -6.45 -24.01 -3.00
N GLU A 94 -6.47 -23.81 -1.68
CA GLU A 94 -6.61 -24.91 -0.72
C GLU A 94 -8.02 -25.54 -0.79
N TYR A 95 -9.06 -24.73 -0.99
CA TYR A 95 -10.41 -25.23 -1.23
C TYR A 95 -10.47 -26.14 -2.46
N ALA A 96 -9.82 -25.75 -3.56
CA ALA A 96 -9.77 -26.56 -4.79
C ALA A 96 -9.02 -27.88 -4.61
N LYS A 97 -8.08 -27.96 -3.65
CA LYS A 97 -7.39 -29.20 -3.24
C LYS A 97 -8.25 -30.07 -2.30
N GLY A 98 -9.37 -29.57 -1.81
CA GLY A 98 -10.23 -30.24 -0.84
C GLY A 98 -9.81 -30.05 0.62
N ASP A 99 -8.83 -29.20 0.90
CA ASP A 99 -8.38 -28.88 2.26
C ASP A 99 -9.15 -27.68 2.83
N LEU A 100 -10.32 -27.96 3.41
CA LEU A 100 -11.22 -26.95 3.97
C LEU A 100 -10.64 -26.28 5.23
N ASP A 101 -9.88 -27.00 6.03
CA ASP A 101 -9.27 -26.48 7.26
C ASP A 101 -8.16 -25.48 6.92
N MET A 102 -7.32 -25.83 5.93
CA MET A 102 -6.28 -24.93 5.45
C MET A 102 -6.90 -23.70 4.79
N ALA A 103 -7.94 -23.86 3.98
CA ALA A 103 -8.65 -22.73 3.37
C ALA A 103 -9.20 -21.78 4.44
N ALA A 104 -9.84 -22.30 5.50
CA ALA A 104 -10.32 -21.49 6.62
C ALA A 104 -9.18 -20.78 7.38
N ASN A 105 -8.04 -21.44 7.55
CA ASN A 105 -6.87 -20.84 8.21
C ASN A 105 -6.28 -19.68 7.36
N LYS A 106 -6.19 -19.84 6.04
CA LYS A 106 -5.76 -18.76 5.13
C LYS A 106 -6.69 -17.55 5.19
N GLN A 107 -8.01 -17.76 5.23
CA GLN A 107 -8.97 -16.66 5.41
C GLN A 107 -8.78 -15.95 6.74
N LYS A 108 -8.61 -16.68 7.85
CA LYS A 108 -8.37 -16.09 9.17
C LYS A 108 -7.09 -15.25 9.22
N GLN A 109 -6.05 -15.69 8.51
CA GLN A 109 -4.80 -14.90 8.41
C GLN A 109 -5.00 -13.62 7.59
N ALA A 110 -5.74 -13.70 6.49
CA ALA A 110 -5.99 -12.55 5.61
C ALA A 110 -6.80 -11.43 6.27
N VAL A 111 -7.64 -11.75 7.27
CA VAL A 111 -8.44 -10.73 7.98
C VAL A 111 -7.72 -10.08 9.16
N LYS A 112 -6.51 -10.51 9.51
CA LYS A 112 -5.72 -9.84 10.55
C LYS A 112 -5.38 -8.42 10.14
N GLU A 113 -5.52 -7.49 11.08
CA GLU A 113 -5.18 -6.09 10.84
C GLU A 113 -3.66 -5.93 10.72
N PRO A 114 -3.17 -5.27 9.64
CA PRO A 114 -1.75 -4.96 9.53
C PRO A 114 -1.38 -3.83 10.48
N VAL A 115 -0.17 -3.85 11.01
CA VAL A 115 0.40 -2.74 11.77
C VAL A 115 1.24 -1.90 10.80
N ILE A 116 0.94 -0.62 10.70
CA ILE A 116 1.55 0.30 9.73
C ILE A 116 2.31 1.40 10.49
N ASN A 117 3.53 1.68 10.07
CA ASN A 117 4.32 2.80 10.59
C ASN A 117 3.90 4.14 9.96
N ASP A 118 4.47 5.25 10.46
CA ASP A 118 4.18 6.61 9.97
C ASP A 118 4.56 6.84 8.50
N LYS A 119 5.33 5.93 7.91
CA LYS A 119 5.71 5.98 6.48
C LYS A 119 4.77 5.16 5.60
N GLY A 120 3.71 4.57 6.16
CA GLY A 120 2.78 3.72 5.42
C GLY A 120 3.32 2.32 5.11
N GLN A 121 4.37 1.86 5.81
CA GLN A 121 4.98 0.54 5.62
C GLN A 121 4.45 -0.42 6.68
N GLU A 122 4.18 -1.66 6.29
CA GLU A 122 3.83 -2.72 7.23
C GLU A 122 5.03 -3.09 8.09
N ILE A 123 4.79 -3.24 9.39
CA ILE A 123 5.82 -3.65 10.36
C ILE A 123 5.50 -5.04 10.93
N GLY A 124 6.55 -5.84 11.05
CA GLY A 124 6.49 -7.16 11.67
C GLY A 124 6.41 -7.11 13.19
N PRO A 125 6.27 -8.28 13.83
CA PRO A 125 6.26 -8.41 15.30
C PRO A 125 7.53 -7.90 15.98
N ASP A 126 8.63 -7.81 15.24
CA ASP A 126 9.92 -7.27 15.67
C ASP A 126 10.03 -5.74 15.54
N GLY A 127 8.94 -5.07 15.12
CA GLY A 127 8.88 -3.64 14.91
C GLY A 127 9.60 -3.14 13.66
N LYS A 128 10.09 -4.03 12.80
CA LYS A 128 10.79 -3.66 11.56
C LYS A 128 9.85 -3.70 10.36
N PRO A 129 10.10 -2.86 9.34
CA PRO A 129 9.36 -2.94 8.09
C PRO A 129 9.50 -4.32 7.45
N ILE A 130 8.39 -4.88 6.99
CA ILE A 130 8.39 -6.13 6.24
C ILE A 130 8.90 -5.81 4.83
N GLU A 131 10.06 -6.37 4.49
CA GLU A 131 10.61 -6.26 3.14
C GLU A 131 9.77 -7.10 2.18
N LYS A 132 9.14 -6.45 1.18
CA LYS A 132 8.43 -7.16 0.12
C LYS A 132 9.44 -7.76 -0.84
N PRO A 133 9.35 -9.05 -1.19
CA PRO A 133 10.21 -9.63 -2.21
C PRO A 133 9.93 -8.92 -3.54
N GLY A 134 10.89 -8.12 -4.03
CA GLY A 134 10.83 -7.45 -5.32
C GLY A 134 11.00 -5.94 -5.34
N THR A 135 11.17 -5.27 -4.20
CA THR A 135 11.53 -3.84 -4.14
C THR A 135 12.92 -3.66 -3.56
N THR A 136 13.95 -4.07 -4.29
CA THR A 136 15.32 -3.64 -3.99
C THR A 136 15.57 -2.30 -4.67
N PRO A 137 15.76 -1.19 -3.92
CA PRO A 137 16.28 0.05 -4.52
C PRO A 137 17.78 -0.15 -4.73
N GLY A 138 18.21 -0.63 -5.88
CA GLY A 138 19.65 -0.79 -6.07
C GLY A 138 20.19 -1.42 -7.33
N ASP A 139 19.40 -1.80 -8.33
CA ASP A 139 19.94 -2.31 -9.59
C ASP A 139 19.74 -1.36 -10.78
N LYS A 140 20.31 -0.16 -10.67
CA LYS A 140 20.62 0.69 -11.82
C LYS A 140 22.04 1.24 -11.71
N ALA A 141 23.02 0.37 -11.72
CA ALA A 141 24.40 0.75 -12.02
C ALA A 141 25.14 -0.46 -12.55
N GLY A 142 25.22 -0.61 -13.87
CA GLY A 142 26.12 -1.61 -14.43
C GLY A 142 25.72 -2.20 -15.77
N ALA A 143 25.53 -1.39 -16.79
CA ALA A 143 25.72 -1.84 -18.16
C ALA A 143 26.13 -0.65 -19.05
N ALA A 144 27.37 -0.24 -18.86
CA ALA A 144 28.11 0.52 -19.86
C ALA A 144 29.44 -0.21 -20.06
N LYS A 145 29.48 -1.08 -21.05
CA LYS A 145 30.67 -1.34 -21.90
C LYS A 145 30.22 -2.02 -23.16
#